data_66d29ea242428fc3d31efd71ee1f5ee2
#
_entry.id   66d29ea242428fc3d31efd71ee1f5ee2
#
_cell.length_a   1.000
_cell.length_b   1.000
_cell.length_c   1.000
_cell.angle_alpha   90.00
_cell.angle_beta   90.00
_cell.angle_gamma   90.00
#
_symmetry.space_group_name_H-M   'P 1'
#
loop_
_entity.id
_entity.type
_entity.pdbx_description
1 polymer ?
#
loop_
_entity_poly.entity_id
_entity_poly.type
_entity_poly.pdbx_seq_one_letter_code
_entity_poly.pdbx_strand_id
1 'polypeptide(L)'
;MILICHQIHPAHRQASTLLTGDRPPGAIELPTCELSRKLQTCVDQMLIRDREEEAARRDVPVNDVETAENICIRVVSSIDKVVKIFPRLAARTNYPENISYRSKAILMFQRGTDDIDICLYAMYVQEYGHECSDPNKRFSYIAYLDSVNYLKPRRLRTKIYHELLVAYLDSIKVRGFSTVFIWACPPPHKRDDYILHCHPETQRMPSADRLREWYHDMIALALKRKIVVESTTLYKEYIEHYHPQRIKRRITLLKKRVQMEINFQKQKQKKYLKLKKLKKNKNKFRLMPRKLKKLSYRLKKIDKN
;
A
#
# COMPACT_ATOMS: atom_id res chain seq x y z
N MET A 1 -5.98 -6.19 -21.63
CA MET A 1 -6.89 -6.72 -20.59
C MET A 1 -6.32 -6.33 -19.24
N ILE A 2 -6.93 -5.36 -18.56
CA ILE A 2 -6.53 -4.98 -17.19
C ILE A 2 -7.05 -6.09 -16.29
N LEU A 3 -6.18 -6.99 -15.82
CA LEU A 3 -6.52 -7.95 -14.79
C LEU A 3 -6.56 -7.20 -13.44
N ILE A 4 -7.66 -6.51 -13.20
CA ILE A 4 -8.08 -6.17 -11.85
C ILE A 4 -8.73 -7.44 -11.32
N CYS A 5 -8.06 -8.19 -10.47
CA CYS A 5 -8.63 -9.36 -9.80
C CYS A 5 -9.84 -8.93 -8.98
N HIS A 6 -10.98 -9.45 -9.36
CA HIS A 6 -12.28 -9.12 -8.81
C HIS A 6 -12.68 -10.02 -7.64
N GLN A 7 -12.96 -9.41 -6.51
CA GLN A 7 -14.22 -9.76 -5.85
C GLN A 7 -15.28 -8.75 -6.33
N ILE A 8 -15.93 -9.05 -7.46
CA ILE A 8 -17.08 -8.29 -7.89
C ILE A 8 -18.26 -8.68 -6.99
N HIS A 9 -18.79 -7.71 -6.26
CA HIS A 9 -20.05 -7.86 -5.56
C HIS A 9 -21.12 -8.39 -6.56
N PRO A 10 -21.97 -9.36 -6.21
CA PRO A 10 -22.96 -9.98 -7.12
C PRO A 10 -23.84 -8.99 -7.89
N ALA A 11 -24.09 -7.80 -7.35
CA ALA A 11 -24.83 -6.73 -8.03
C ALA A 11 -24.16 -6.19 -9.31
N HIS A 12 -22.87 -6.43 -9.53
CA HIS A 12 -22.15 -5.99 -10.74
C HIS A 12 -22.08 -7.06 -11.84
N ARG A 13 -22.66 -8.26 -11.64
CA ARG A 13 -22.72 -9.29 -12.68
C ARG A 13 -23.53 -8.89 -13.91
N GLN A 14 -24.38 -7.87 -13.83
CA GLN A 14 -25.12 -7.35 -14.99
C GLN A 14 -24.25 -6.52 -15.94
N ALA A 15 -23.07 -6.07 -15.53
CA ALA A 15 -22.13 -5.35 -16.40
C ALA A 15 -21.37 -6.28 -17.38
N SER A 16 -21.46 -7.59 -17.24
CA SER A 16 -20.79 -8.55 -18.14
C SER A 16 -21.41 -8.63 -19.53
N THR A 17 -22.58 -8.05 -19.74
CA THR A 17 -23.23 -7.97 -21.07
C THR A 17 -22.71 -6.81 -21.93
N LEU A 18 -21.87 -5.92 -21.38
CA LEU A 18 -21.28 -4.80 -22.12
C LEU A 18 -19.98 -5.15 -22.88
N LEU A 19 -19.51 -6.39 -22.80
CA LEU A 19 -18.27 -6.84 -23.46
C LEU A 19 -18.51 -7.54 -24.80
N THR A 20 -19.61 -7.27 -25.47
CA THR A 20 -19.81 -7.74 -26.84
C THR A 20 -19.16 -6.76 -27.81
N GLY A 21 -17.91 -7.01 -28.17
CA GLY A 21 -17.25 -6.50 -29.34
C GLY A 21 -16.15 -5.49 -29.17
N ASP A 22 -16.14 -4.63 -28.15
CA ASP A 22 -15.12 -3.59 -28.04
C ASP A 22 -14.01 -3.99 -27.07
N ARG A 23 -12.78 -3.82 -27.52
CA ARG A 23 -11.59 -3.94 -26.67
C ARG A 23 -11.73 -2.95 -25.48
N PRO A 24 -11.53 -3.38 -24.22
CA PRO A 24 -11.51 -2.44 -23.11
C PRO A 24 -10.42 -1.39 -23.33
N PRO A 25 -10.64 -0.12 -22.92
CA PRO A 25 -9.68 0.95 -23.13
C PRO A 25 -8.34 0.62 -22.47
N GLY A 26 -7.24 0.90 -23.16
CA GLY A 26 -5.91 0.83 -22.61
C GLY A 26 -5.66 1.94 -21.59
N ALA A 27 -4.58 1.84 -20.80
CA ALA A 27 -4.26 2.82 -19.77
C ALA A 27 -4.09 4.23 -20.33
N ILE A 28 -3.56 4.36 -21.55
CA ILE A 28 -3.36 5.65 -22.20
C ILE A 28 -4.67 6.31 -22.62
N GLU A 29 -5.70 5.53 -22.89
CA GLU A 29 -7.03 5.97 -23.31
C GLU A 29 -7.88 6.43 -22.11
N LEU A 30 -7.47 6.10 -20.88
CA LEU A 30 -8.15 6.55 -19.68
C LEU A 30 -8.07 8.09 -19.54
N PRO A 31 -9.13 8.74 -19.01
CA PRO A 31 -9.17 10.19 -18.82
C PRO A 31 -7.98 10.70 -18.02
N THR A 32 -7.48 11.88 -18.40
CA THR A 32 -6.45 12.59 -17.67
C THR A 32 -7.05 13.72 -16.84
N CYS A 33 -6.39 14.06 -15.73
CA CYS A 33 -6.67 15.23 -14.94
C CYS A 33 -5.37 16.01 -14.67
N GLU A 34 -5.46 17.18 -14.09
CA GLU A 34 -4.29 18.00 -13.74
C GLU A 34 -3.27 17.23 -12.90
N LEU A 35 -3.75 16.50 -11.86
CA LEU A 35 -2.88 15.71 -11.01
C LEU A 35 -2.16 14.61 -11.82
N SER A 36 -2.88 13.83 -12.62
CA SER A 36 -2.24 12.75 -13.40
C SER A 36 -1.23 13.28 -14.41
N ARG A 37 -1.50 14.42 -15.07
CA ARG A 37 -0.55 15.09 -15.97
C ARG A 37 0.70 15.56 -15.24
N LYS A 38 0.55 16.19 -14.06
CA LYS A 38 1.69 16.63 -13.25
C LYS A 38 2.56 15.44 -12.82
N LEU A 39 1.95 14.37 -12.32
CA LEU A 39 2.67 13.16 -11.91
C LEU A 39 3.42 12.53 -13.10
N GLN A 40 2.77 12.43 -14.25
CA GLN A 40 3.38 11.92 -15.49
C GLN A 40 4.59 12.77 -15.88
N THR A 41 4.43 14.08 -15.98
CA THR A 41 5.53 15.00 -16.36
C THR A 41 6.73 14.89 -15.41
N CYS A 42 6.51 14.78 -14.11
CA CYS A 42 7.62 14.65 -13.14
C CYS A 42 8.37 13.33 -13.34
N VAL A 43 7.66 12.22 -13.56
CA VAL A 43 8.29 10.91 -13.82
C VAL A 43 9.03 10.93 -15.15
N ASP A 44 8.45 11.48 -16.23
CA ASP A 44 9.10 11.57 -17.53
C ASP A 44 10.41 12.40 -17.47
N GLN A 45 10.36 13.55 -16.80
CA GLN A 45 11.55 14.38 -16.58
C GLN A 45 12.63 13.67 -15.74
N MET A 46 12.22 12.88 -14.74
CA MET A 46 13.16 12.10 -13.96
C MET A 46 13.82 11.00 -14.81
N LEU A 47 13.06 10.34 -15.69
CA LEU A 47 13.58 9.31 -16.59
C LEU A 47 14.60 9.89 -17.59
N ILE A 48 14.33 11.07 -18.14
CA ILE A 48 15.28 11.78 -19.02
C ILE A 48 16.59 12.06 -18.28
N ARG A 49 16.50 12.68 -17.09
CA ARG A 49 17.70 12.98 -16.28
C ARG A 49 18.48 11.73 -15.90
N ASP A 50 17.77 10.67 -15.45
CA ASP A 50 18.44 9.40 -15.10
C ASP A 50 19.18 8.80 -16.28
N ARG A 51 18.60 8.88 -17.49
CA ARG A 51 19.21 8.38 -18.72
C ARG A 51 20.47 9.15 -19.08
N GLU A 52 20.44 10.47 -19.01
CA GLU A 52 21.59 11.35 -19.24
C GLU A 52 22.70 11.14 -18.20
N GLU A 53 22.36 11.10 -16.92
CA GLU A 53 23.32 10.85 -15.82
C GLU A 53 23.98 9.46 -15.96
N GLU A 54 23.21 8.45 -16.30
CA GLU A 54 23.72 7.08 -16.47
C GLU A 54 24.59 6.95 -17.72
N ALA A 55 24.26 7.63 -18.82
CA ALA A 55 25.05 7.70 -20.01
C ALA A 55 26.44 8.35 -19.74
N ALA A 56 26.44 9.48 -19.05
CA ALA A 56 27.65 10.16 -18.63
C ALA A 56 28.51 9.29 -17.68
N ARG A 57 27.86 8.57 -16.73
CA ARG A 57 28.56 7.68 -15.80
C ARG A 57 29.25 6.50 -16.49
N ARG A 58 28.61 5.97 -17.55
CA ARG A 58 29.11 4.81 -18.31
C ARG A 58 30.01 5.18 -19.49
N ASP A 59 30.10 6.47 -19.82
CA ASP A 59 30.77 6.99 -21.03
C ASP A 59 30.21 6.34 -22.30
N VAL A 60 28.88 6.32 -22.44
CA VAL A 60 28.16 5.76 -23.58
C VAL A 60 27.16 6.77 -24.15
N PRO A 61 26.74 6.63 -25.41
CA PRO A 61 25.66 7.45 -25.95
C PRO A 61 24.35 7.31 -25.12
N VAL A 62 23.61 8.40 -24.98
CA VAL A 62 22.34 8.43 -24.22
C VAL A 62 21.36 7.37 -24.73
N ASN A 63 21.35 7.12 -26.05
CA ASN A 63 20.47 6.14 -26.67
C ASN A 63 20.80 4.68 -26.29
N ASP A 64 22.00 4.39 -25.84
CA ASP A 64 22.43 3.05 -25.43
C ASP A 64 22.08 2.75 -23.96
N VAL A 65 21.52 3.73 -23.26
CA VAL A 65 21.05 3.54 -21.88
C VAL A 65 19.59 3.14 -21.90
N GLU A 66 19.30 1.94 -21.35
CA GLU A 66 17.94 1.45 -21.16
C GLU A 66 17.16 2.35 -20.19
N THR A 67 15.96 2.73 -20.57
CA THR A 67 15.02 3.52 -19.74
C THR A 67 13.66 2.82 -19.62
N ALA A 68 12.82 3.30 -18.71
CA ALA A 68 11.45 2.78 -18.60
C ALA A 68 10.55 3.48 -19.64
N GLU A 69 10.13 2.71 -20.62
CA GLU A 69 9.26 3.18 -21.68
C GLU A 69 7.78 2.87 -21.38
N ASN A 70 6.88 3.58 -22.05
CA ASN A 70 5.44 3.35 -22.03
C ASN A 70 4.83 3.38 -20.62
N ILE A 71 5.36 4.23 -19.74
CA ILE A 71 4.80 4.49 -18.42
C ILE A 71 3.56 5.38 -18.57
N CYS A 72 2.47 5.00 -17.94
CA CYS A 72 1.22 5.74 -17.94
C CYS A 72 0.67 5.89 -16.51
N ILE A 73 0.46 7.15 -16.07
CA ILE A 73 -0.04 7.45 -14.73
C ILE A 73 -1.44 8.04 -14.83
N ARG A 74 -2.40 7.49 -14.10
CA ARG A 74 -3.81 7.91 -14.13
C ARG A 74 -4.39 8.03 -12.73
N VAL A 75 -5.28 9.01 -12.56
CA VAL A 75 -6.20 9.09 -11.42
C VAL A 75 -7.50 8.44 -11.86
N VAL A 76 -7.66 7.18 -11.53
CA VAL A 76 -8.79 6.37 -12.02
C VAL A 76 -10.06 6.55 -11.21
N SER A 77 -9.96 7.17 -10.04
CA SER A 77 -11.10 7.50 -9.18
C SER A 77 -10.82 8.76 -8.39
N SER A 78 -11.82 9.64 -8.27
CA SER A 78 -11.81 10.82 -7.40
C SER A 78 -13.23 11.05 -6.91
N ILE A 79 -13.54 10.61 -5.68
CA ILE A 79 -14.90 10.53 -5.13
C ILE A 79 -14.93 11.18 -3.75
N ASP A 80 -15.95 12.00 -3.50
CA ASP A 80 -16.21 12.52 -2.16
C ASP A 80 -16.83 11.43 -1.30
N LYS A 81 -16.27 11.26 -0.11
CA LYS A 81 -16.70 10.28 0.88
C LYS A 81 -16.91 10.95 2.23
N VAL A 82 -17.73 10.34 3.04
CA VAL A 82 -17.99 10.74 4.42
C VAL A 82 -17.65 9.59 5.35
N VAL A 83 -16.84 9.88 6.38
CA VAL A 83 -16.60 8.94 7.47
C VAL A 83 -17.41 9.37 8.68
N LYS A 84 -18.13 8.40 9.27
CA LYS A 84 -18.88 8.62 10.52
C LYS A 84 -17.97 8.37 11.71
N ILE A 85 -17.84 9.35 12.58
CA ILE A 85 -17.04 9.27 13.79
C ILE A 85 -17.77 8.40 14.83
N PHE A 86 -17.03 7.55 15.51
CA PHE A 86 -17.60 6.74 16.59
C PHE A 86 -18.21 7.64 17.67
N PRO A 87 -19.48 7.40 18.11
CA PRO A 87 -20.18 8.27 19.06
C PRO A 87 -19.38 8.53 20.34
N ARG A 88 -18.65 7.52 20.85
CA ARG A 88 -17.79 7.66 22.04
C ARG A 88 -16.62 8.62 21.85
N LEU A 89 -16.15 8.78 20.60
CA LEU A 89 -15.07 9.70 20.29
C LEU A 89 -15.64 11.10 20.08
N ALA A 90 -16.73 11.24 19.31
CA ALA A 90 -17.43 12.50 19.10
C ALA A 90 -17.84 13.15 20.45
N ALA A 91 -18.40 12.39 21.36
CA ALA A 91 -18.80 12.87 22.70
C ALA A 91 -17.62 13.37 23.58
N ARG A 92 -16.38 12.95 23.28
CA ARG A 92 -15.20 13.34 24.08
C ARG A 92 -14.35 14.43 23.45
N THR A 93 -14.55 14.75 22.19
CA THR A 93 -13.59 15.56 21.43
C THR A 93 -14.21 16.75 20.71
N ASN A 94 -15.48 17.02 20.84
CA ASN A 94 -16.20 18.04 20.04
C ASN A 94 -16.00 17.89 18.52
N TYR A 95 -15.64 16.69 18.06
CA TYR A 95 -15.56 16.40 16.64
C TYR A 95 -16.95 16.35 16.02
N PRO A 96 -17.11 16.76 14.77
CA PRO A 96 -18.36 16.57 14.04
C PRO A 96 -18.63 15.06 13.91
N GLU A 97 -19.90 14.67 13.90
CA GLU A 97 -20.29 13.26 13.72
C GLU A 97 -19.81 12.69 12.37
N ASN A 98 -19.69 13.55 11.37
CA ASN A 98 -19.30 13.20 10.01
C ASN A 98 -18.14 14.07 9.55
N ILE A 99 -17.15 13.43 8.92
CA ILE A 99 -16.00 14.11 8.30
C ILE A 99 -15.97 13.76 6.83
N SER A 100 -16.02 14.77 5.98
CA SER A 100 -15.94 14.62 4.54
C SER A 100 -14.49 14.64 4.06
N TYR A 101 -14.18 13.82 3.06
CA TYR A 101 -12.88 13.80 2.42
C TYR A 101 -13.00 13.37 0.96
N ARG A 102 -12.03 13.74 0.13
CA ARG A 102 -11.92 13.27 -1.24
C ARG A 102 -10.98 12.07 -1.30
N SER A 103 -11.54 10.93 -1.69
CA SER A 103 -10.77 9.70 -1.93
C SER A 103 -10.29 9.69 -3.38
N LYS A 104 -8.99 9.46 -3.61
CA LYS A 104 -8.45 9.28 -4.96
C LYS A 104 -7.69 7.97 -5.05
N ALA A 105 -7.82 7.32 -6.22
CA ALA A 105 -7.03 6.17 -6.62
C ALA A 105 -6.10 6.58 -7.75
N ILE A 106 -4.79 6.47 -7.53
CA ILE A 106 -3.74 6.82 -8.46
C ILE A 106 -3.06 5.51 -8.87
N LEU A 107 -3.09 5.21 -10.16
CA LEU A 107 -2.48 4.00 -10.70
C LEU A 107 -1.38 4.36 -11.70
N MET A 108 -0.35 3.52 -11.74
CA MET A 108 0.69 3.59 -12.75
C MET A 108 0.75 2.26 -13.52
N PHE A 109 0.82 2.38 -14.81
CA PHE A 109 0.88 1.27 -15.74
C PHE A 109 2.17 1.32 -16.55
N GLN A 110 2.60 0.16 -17.04
CA GLN A 110 3.59 0.05 -18.10
C GLN A 110 3.03 -0.87 -19.18
N ARG A 111 3.08 -0.43 -20.43
CA ARG A 111 2.70 -1.27 -21.56
C ARG A 111 3.88 -2.17 -21.93
N GLY A 112 3.60 -3.47 -22.00
CA GLY A 112 4.56 -4.47 -22.43
C GLY A 112 4.69 -4.53 -23.97
N THR A 113 5.60 -5.37 -24.43
CA THR A 113 5.82 -5.64 -25.87
C THR A 113 4.65 -6.37 -26.53
N ASP A 114 3.81 -7.00 -25.75
CA ASP A 114 2.58 -7.71 -26.15
C ASP A 114 1.34 -6.80 -26.18
N ASP A 115 1.54 -5.48 -26.10
CA ASP A 115 0.50 -4.45 -26.09
C ASP A 115 -0.48 -4.55 -24.90
N ILE A 116 -0.05 -5.22 -23.81
CA ILE A 116 -0.81 -5.34 -22.57
C ILE A 116 -0.34 -4.30 -21.54
N ASP A 117 -1.30 -3.56 -20.99
CA ASP A 117 -1.02 -2.63 -19.89
C ASP A 117 -0.98 -3.37 -18.55
N ILE A 118 0.16 -3.35 -17.88
CA ILE A 118 0.36 -3.96 -16.56
C ILE A 118 0.24 -2.86 -15.51
N CYS A 119 -0.68 -2.99 -14.57
CA CYS A 119 -0.74 -2.10 -13.42
C CYS A 119 0.41 -2.44 -12.46
N LEU A 120 1.36 -1.53 -12.33
CA LEU A 120 2.58 -1.74 -11.57
C LEU A 120 2.57 -1.16 -10.16
N TYR A 121 1.77 -0.11 -9.97
CA TYR A 121 1.72 0.66 -8.74
C TYR A 121 0.33 1.23 -8.53
N ALA A 122 -0.14 1.17 -7.30
CA ALA A 122 -1.42 1.71 -6.89
C ALA A 122 -1.30 2.43 -5.56
N MET A 123 -1.88 3.63 -5.48
CA MET A 123 -1.90 4.45 -4.27
C MET A 123 -3.30 5.00 -4.02
N TYR A 124 -3.85 4.77 -2.83
CA TYR A 124 -5.08 5.38 -2.37
C TYR A 124 -4.79 6.49 -1.38
N VAL A 125 -5.34 7.67 -1.65
CA VAL A 125 -5.18 8.84 -0.80
C VAL A 125 -6.53 9.38 -0.36
N GLN A 126 -6.55 9.98 0.82
CA GLN A 126 -7.68 10.69 1.38
C GLN A 126 -7.26 12.14 1.59
N GLU A 127 -7.94 13.07 0.94
CA GLU A 127 -7.64 14.49 1.00
C GLU A 127 -8.74 15.20 1.80
N TYR A 128 -8.37 15.80 2.92
CA TYR A 128 -9.23 16.58 3.80
C TYR A 128 -8.98 18.05 3.51
N GLY A 129 -9.94 18.73 2.92
CA GLY A 129 -9.82 20.12 2.42
C GLY A 129 -9.74 21.17 3.52
N HIS A 130 -9.80 22.43 3.11
CA HIS A 130 -9.78 23.58 4.03
C HIS A 130 -11.08 23.72 4.82
N GLU A 131 -12.16 23.14 4.33
CA GLU A 131 -13.49 23.10 4.95
C GLU A 131 -13.57 22.07 6.08
N CYS A 132 -12.64 21.15 6.13
CA CYS A 132 -12.61 20.13 7.17
C CYS A 132 -12.26 20.73 8.53
N SER A 133 -12.82 20.15 9.60
CA SER A 133 -12.51 20.57 10.97
C SER A 133 -11.10 20.13 11.39
N ASP A 134 -10.47 20.88 12.31
CA ASP A 134 -9.25 20.41 12.99
C ASP A 134 -9.50 19.10 13.72
N PRO A 135 -8.48 18.21 13.78
CA PRO A 135 -7.12 18.35 13.27
C PRO A 135 -6.93 17.93 11.81
N ASN A 136 -8.00 17.60 11.07
CA ASN A 136 -7.88 17.05 9.72
C ASN A 136 -7.83 18.13 8.63
N LYS A 137 -8.03 19.39 8.98
CA LYS A 137 -8.02 20.50 8.04
C LYS A 137 -6.72 20.58 7.23
N ARG A 138 -6.82 20.63 5.90
CA ARG A 138 -5.67 20.67 4.97
C ARG A 138 -4.72 19.50 5.12
N PHE A 139 -5.27 18.34 5.36
CA PHE A 139 -4.57 17.12 5.65
C PHE A 139 -4.71 16.11 4.52
N SER A 140 -3.65 15.41 4.17
CA SER A 140 -3.72 14.28 3.26
C SER A 140 -3.21 13.01 3.94
N TYR A 141 -3.85 11.89 3.65
CA TYR A 141 -3.49 10.59 4.16
C TYR A 141 -3.24 9.63 3.00
N ILE A 142 -2.00 9.15 2.87
CA ILE A 142 -1.66 8.05 1.97
C ILE A 142 -2.03 6.76 2.71
N ALA A 143 -3.26 6.29 2.45
CA ALA A 143 -3.86 5.20 3.20
C ALA A 143 -3.32 3.84 2.78
N TYR A 144 -3.16 3.62 1.47
CA TYR A 144 -2.67 2.38 0.91
C TYR A 144 -1.72 2.67 -0.24
N LEU A 145 -0.66 1.89 -0.29
CA LEU A 145 0.30 1.86 -1.39
C LEU A 145 0.68 0.41 -1.64
N ASP A 146 0.59 0.00 -2.89
CA ASP A 146 0.93 -1.35 -3.32
C ASP A 146 1.63 -1.32 -4.67
N SER A 147 2.49 -2.31 -4.92
CA SER A 147 3.22 -2.42 -6.18
C SER A 147 3.61 -3.85 -6.50
N VAL A 148 3.72 -4.15 -7.80
CA VAL A 148 4.26 -5.41 -8.30
C VAL A 148 5.62 -5.19 -8.95
N ASN A 149 6.46 -6.23 -8.96
CA ASN A 149 7.86 -6.12 -9.35
C ASN A 149 8.13 -6.32 -10.86
N TYR A 150 7.11 -6.09 -11.71
CA TYR A 150 7.22 -6.27 -13.16
C TYR A 150 7.86 -5.11 -13.91
N LEU A 151 8.04 -3.94 -13.27
CA LEU A 151 8.61 -2.76 -13.92
C LEU A 151 9.97 -3.06 -14.55
N LYS A 152 10.12 -2.66 -15.82
CA LYS A 152 11.35 -2.75 -16.59
C LYS A 152 11.80 -1.36 -17.05
N PRO A 153 13.13 -1.07 -16.96
CA PRO A 153 14.16 -1.86 -16.31
C PRO A 153 14.06 -1.80 -14.77
N ARG A 154 14.35 -2.90 -14.13
CA ARG A 154 14.19 -3.05 -12.66
C ARG A 154 14.95 -2.00 -11.83
N ARG A 155 16.09 -1.49 -12.36
CA ARG A 155 16.91 -0.49 -11.68
C ARG A 155 16.17 0.82 -11.41
N LEU A 156 15.17 1.15 -12.22
CA LEU A 156 14.40 2.39 -12.12
C LEU A 156 13.22 2.32 -11.17
N ARG A 157 12.83 1.13 -10.72
CA ARG A 157 11.62 0.93 -9.94
C ARG A 157 11.53 1.84 -8.71
N THR A 158 12.55 1.84 -7.85
CA THR A 158 12.57 2.68 -6.65
C THR A 158 12.58 4.16 -7.01
N LYS A 159 13.36 4.56 -8.02
CA LYS A 159 13.44 5.95 -8.47
C LYS A 159 12.09 6.48 -8.95
N ILE A 160 11.39 5.69 -9.78
CA ILE A 160 10.06 6.05 -10.30
C ILE A 160 9.03 6.15 -9.18
N TYR A 161 9.00 5.19 -8.26
CA TYR A 161 8.03 5.20 -7.15
C TYR A 161 8.28 6.34 -6.17
N HIS A 162 9.54 6.66 -5.87
CA HIS A 162 9.89 7.84 -5.07
C HIS A 162 9.50 9.13 -5.79
N GLU A 163 9.81 9.24 -7.09
CA GLU A 163 9.46 10.42 -7.87
C GLU A 163 7.95 10.66 -7.89
N LEU A 164 7.15 9.60 -8.09
CA LEU A 164 5.70 9.68 -8.08
C LEU A 164 5.16 10.17 -6.72
N LEU A 165 5.69 9.65 -5.62
CA LEU A 165 5.32 10.11 -4.27
C LEU A 165 5.73 11.57 -4.04
N VAL A 166 6.96 11.95 -4.40
CA VAL A 166 7.45 13.32 -4.23
C VAL A 166 6.66 14.30 -5.10
N ALA A 167 6.32 13.93 -6.33
CA ALA A 167 5.45 14.73 -7.20
C ALA A 167 4.03 14.87 -6.64
N TYR A 168 3.49 13.83 -5.99
CA TYR A 168 2.23 13.94 -5.28
C TYR A 168 2.33 14.92 -4.11
N LEU A 169 3.36 14.83 -3.28
CA LEU A 169 3.60 15.76 -2.17
C LEU A 169 3.70 17.22 -2.66
N ASP A 170 4.40 17.45 -3.76
CA ASP A 170 4.49 18.77 -4.38
C ASP A 170 3.12 19.26 -4.89
N SER A 171 2.35 18.37 -5.52
CA SER A 171 1.01 18.69 -6.00
C SER A 171 0.05 19.13 -4.88
N ILE A 172 0.04 18.41 -3.76
CA ILE A 172 -0.83 18.76 -2.64
C ILE A 172 -0.36 20.02 -1.91
N LYS A 173 0.96 20.23 -1.80
CA LYS A 173 1.55 21.47 -1.26
C LYS A 173 1.03 22.70 -2.04
N VAL A 174 1.08 22.67 -3.36
CA VAL A 174 0.58 23.75 -4.23
C VAL A 174 -0.91 23.98 -4.03
N ARG A 175 -1.68 22.93 -3.75
CA ARG A 175 -3.13 23.04 -3.45
C ARG A 175 -3.43 23.46 -2.00
N GLY A 176 -2.41 23.79 -1.20
CA GLY A 176 -2.54 24.34 0.15
C GLY A 176 -2.72 23.31 1.27
N PHE A 177 -2.38 22.06 1.04
CA PHE A 177 -2.30 21.07 2.11
C PHE A 177 -1.02 21.28 2.92
N SER A 178 -1.14 21.16 4.24
CA SER A 178 -0.03 21.42 5.17
C SER A 178 0.63 20.17 5.71
N THR A 179 -0.09 19.06 5.75
CA THR A 179 0.39 17.85 6.42
C THR A 179 -0.01 16.60 5.63
N VAL A 180 0.91 15.63 5.61
CA VAL A 180 0.66 14.32 4.99
C VAL A 180 1.00 13.22 5.98
N PHE A 181 0.06 12.31 6.16
CA PHE A 181 0.34 11.04 6.83
C PHE A 181 0.61 9.93 5.82
N ILE A 182 1.59 9.09 6.16
CA ILE A 182 1.89 7.87 5.43
C ILE A 182 1.78 6.69 6.38
N TRP A 183 0.92 5.73 6.06
CA TRP A 183 0.83 4.50 6.82
C TRP A 183 1.85 3.48 6.30
N ALA A 184 3.04 3.49 6.87
CA ALA A 184 4.15 2.61 6.50
C ALA A 184 4.08 1.29 7.28
N CYS A 185 3.16 0.41 6.93
CA CYS A 185 3.02 -0.90 7.56
C CYS A 185 2.98 -2.00 6.48
N PRO A 186 3.91 -2.97 6.52
CA PRO A 186 3.85 -4.11 5.61
C PRO A 186 2.64 -4.99 5.97
N PRO A 187 2.07 -5.75 5.01
CA PRO A 187 0.99 -6.67 5.28
C PRO A 187 1.39 -7.71 6.34
N PRO A 188 0.47 -8.10 7.23
CA PRO A 188 0.75 -9.01 8.33
C PRO A 188 1.10 -10.43 7.87
N HIS A 189 0.67 -10.83 6.67
CA HIS A 189 0.93 -12.12 6.08
C HIS A 189 1.66 -12.00 4.76
N LYS A 190 2.51 -12.98 4.43
CA LYS A 190 3.39 -12.95 3.25
C LYS A 190 2.67 -12.86 1.89
N ARG A 191 1.35 -13.03 1.87
CA ARG A 191 0.51 -13.04 0.66
C ARG A 191 -0.79 -12.26 0.84
N ASP A 192 -0.84 -11.33 1.80
CA ASP A 192 -1.98 -10.43 1.88
C ASP A 192 -1.85 -9.40 0.77
N ASP A 193 -2.77 -9.45 -0.15
CA ASP A 193 -2.89 -8.48 -1.21
C ASP A 193 -3.60 -7.24 -0.64
N TYR A 194 -3.02 -6.06 -0.83
CA TYR A 194 -3.65 -4.81 -0.43
C TYR A 194 -4.60 -4.29 -1.50
N ILE A 195 -4.04 -3.95 -2.65
CA ILE A 195 -4.76 -3.37 -3.79
C ILE A 195 -4.61 -4.28 -4.99
N LEU A 196 -3.39 -4.79 -5.24
CA LEU A 196 -3.05 -5.64 -6.35
C LEU A 196 -3.07 -7.11 -5.90
N HIS A 197 -4.02 -7.88 -6.41
CA HIS A 197 -4.26 -9.26 -5.97
C HIS A 197 -3.32 -10.31 -6.56
N CYS A 198 -2.49 -9.95 -7.52
CA CYS A 198 -1.65 -10.90 -8.23
C CYS A 198 -0.17 -10.60 -8.05
N HIS A 199 0.30 -10.51 -6.80
CA HIS A 199 1.73 -10.37 -6.55
C HIS A 199 2.48 -11.60 -7.05
N PRO A 200 3.59 -11.41 -7.80
CA PRO A 200 4.41 -12.52 -8.25
C PRO A 200 4.88 -13.39 -7.09
N GLU A 201 4.91 -14.70 -7.26
CA GLU A 201 5.39 -15.62 -6.21
C GLU A 201 6.83 -15.32 -5.77
N THR A 202 7.63 -14.79 -6.68
CA THR A 202 9.03 -14.37 -6.46
C THR A 202 9.16 -13.03 -5.75
N GLN A 203 8.08 -12.24 -5.64
CA GLN A 203 8.10 -10.96 -4.96
C GLN A 203 8.19 -11.16 -3.45
N ARG A 204 9.28 -10.67 -2.87
CA ARG A 204 9.47 -10.68 -1.42
C ARG A 204 8.82 -9.44 -0.81
N MET A 205 7.94 -9.64 0.17
CA MET A 205 7.43 -8.55 0.98
C MET A 205 8.54 -7.95 1.84
N PRO A 206 8.66 -6.62 1.92
CA PRO A 206 9.68 -5.99 2.74
C PRO A 206 9.41 -6.24 4.23
N SER A 207 10.47 -6.29 5.03
CA SER A 207 10.34 -6.17 6.48
C SER A 207 9.88 -4.75 6.85
N ALA A 208 9.35 -4.58 8.06
CA ALA A 208 8.92 -3.27 8.55
C ALA A 208 10.07 -2.26 8.55
N ASP A 209 11.29 -2.70 8.85
CA ASP A 209 12.48 -1.84 8.87
C ASP A 209 12.86 -1.39 7.45
N ARG A 210 12.95 -2.32 6.49
CA ARG A 210 13.22 -1.98 5.09
C ARG A 210 12.17 -1.08 4.47
N LEU A 211 10.90 -1.28 4.83
CA LEU A 211 9.83 -0.41 4.35
C LEU A 211 9.97 1.00 4.93
N ARG A 212 10.34 1.14 6.21
CA ARG A 212 10.62 2.43 6.82
C ARG A 212 11.81 3.12 6.17
N GLU A 213 12.93 2.43 5.97
CA GLU A 213 14.10 2.97 5.25
C GLU A 213 13.70 3.49 3.87
N TRP A 214 12.94 2.72 3.11
CA TRP A 214 12.46 3.12 1.80
C TRP A 214 11.65 4.43 1.82
N TYR A 215 10.76 4.60 2.81
CA TYR A 215 10.02 5.86 2.99
C TYR A 215 10.94 6.99 3.49
N HIS A 216 11.91 6.71 4.33
CA HIS A 216 12.89 7.73 4.77
C HIS A 216 13.72 8.26 3.60
N ASP A 217 14.15 7.40 2.69
CA ASP A 217 14.86 7.80 1.48
C ASP A 217 14.00 8.72 0.59
N MET A 218 12.73 8.38 0.42
CA MET A 218 11.76 9.22 -0.30
C MET A 218 11.57 10.58 0.39
N ILE A 219 11.41 10.60 1.71
CA ILE A 219 11.26 11.83 2.49
C ILE A 219 12.54 12.68 2.41
N ALA A 220 13.71 12.06 2.49
CA ALA A 220 15.00 12.77 2.34
C ALA A 220 15.09 13.46 0.97
N LEU A 221 14.62 12.82 -0.09
CA LEU A 221 14.52 13.43 -1.42
C LEU A 221 13.56 14.62 -1.43
N ALA A 222 12.40 14.50 -0.82
CA ALA A 222 11.41 15.58 -0.73
C ALA A 222 11.93 16.78 0.10
N LEU A 223 12.65 16.52 1.19
CA LEU A 223 13.34 17.54 2.00
C LEU A 223 14.43 18.25 1.21
N LYS A 224 15.29 17.50 0.52
CA LYS A 224 16.35 18.05 -0.35
C LYS A 224 15.79 18.99 -1.42
N ARG A 225 14.63 18.66 -1.98
CA ARG A 225 13.92 19.47 -2.97
C ARG A 225 13.07 20.60 -2.35
N LYS A 226 13.07 20.76 -1.03
CA LYS A 226 12.28 21.76 -0.30
C LYS A 226 10.76 21.63 -0.55
N ILE A 227 10.30 20.44 -0.90
CA ILE A 227 8.88 20.12 -1.05
C ILE A 227 8.28 19.89 0.33
N VAL A 228 8.99 19.15 1.17
CA VAL A 228 8.68 18.94 2.60
C VAL A 228 9.64 19.78 3.43
N VAL A 229 9.17 20.36 4.52
CA VAL A 229 9.97 21.18 5.43
C VAL A 229 10.47 20.35 6.61
N GLU A 230 9.61 19.48 7.13
CA GLU A 230 9.86 18.69 8.34
C GLU A 230 9.19 17.33 8.23
N SER A 231 9.76 16.32 8.88
CA SER A 231 9.18 14.99 9.02
C SER A 231 9.24 14.52 10.45
N THR A 232 8.13 14.04 10.96
CA THR A 232 7.99 13.53 12.33
C THR A 232 7.20 12.23 12.35
N THR A 233 7.04 11.62 13.49
CA THR A 233 6.16 10.46 13.68
C THR A 233 4.89 10.86 14.41
N LEU A 234 3.77 10.20 14.11
CA LEU A 234 2.50 10.39 14.82
C LEU A 234 2.69 10.29 16.35
N TYR A 235 3.57 9.39 16.77
CA TYR A 235 3.88 9.21 18.19
C TYR A 235 4.54 10.47 18.79
N LYS A 236 5.55 11.00 18.12
CA LYS A 236 6.28 12.20 18.56
C LYS A 236 5.35 13.41 18.57
N GLU A 237 4.57 13.59 17.51
CA GLU A 237 3.70 14.74 17.35
C GLU A 237 2.54 14.79 18.34
N TYR A 238 1.84 13.66 18.56
CA TYR A 238 0.59 13.66 19.31
C TYR A 238 0.63 12.93 20.64
N ILE A 239 1.65 12.11 20.90
CA ILE A 239 1.64 11.22 22.05
C ILE A 239 2.77 11.53 23.03
N GLU A 240 3.95 11.89 22.54
CA GLU A 240 5.13 12.10 23.40
C GLU A 240 4.94 13.27 24.36
N HIS A 241 4.21 14.31 23.94
CA HIS A 241 3.90 15.49 24.75
C HIS A 241 2.74 15.29 25.73
N TYR A 242 1.89 14.29 25.52
CA TYR A 242 0.68 14.00 26.31
C TYR A 242 0.89 12.91 27.38
N HIS A 243 1.69 13.11 28.42
CA HIS A 243 1.98 12.16 29.51
C HIS A 243 2.97 11.04 29.21
N PRO A 244 4.27 11.33 29.16
CA PRO A 244 5.31 10.35 28.78
C PRO A 244 5.32 9.07 29.60
N GLN A 245 5.06 9.13 30.92
CA GLN A 245 5.14 7.96 31.80
C GLN A 245 3.92 7.02 31.68
N ARG A 246 2.71 7.55 31.56
CA ARG A 246 1.48 6.75 31.43
C ARG A 246 1.41 6.02 30.09
N ILE A 247 1.90 6.68 29.05
CA ILE A 247 1.92 6.16 27.69
C ILE A 247 3.04 5.14 27.51
N LYS A 248 4.24 5.37 28.03
CA LYS A 248 5.32 4.39 28.07
C LYS A 248 4.86 3.08 28.74
N ARG A 249 4.16 3.16 29.86
CA ARG A 249 3.57 2.00 30.56
C ARG A 249 2.53 1.27 29.68
N ARG A 250 1.64 2.02 29.03
CA ARG A 250 0.56 1.44 28.20
C ARG A 250 1.11 0.81 26.91
N ILE A 251 2.10 1.43 26.28
CA ILE A 251 2.80 0.86 25.11
C ILE A 251 3.57 -0.40 25.50
N THR A 252 4.24 -0.41 26.64
CA THR A 252 4.95 -1.59 27.14
C THR A 252 3.98 -2.74 27.41
N LEU A 253 2.79 -2.46 27.95
CA LEU A 253 1.75 -3.46 28.17
C LEU A 253 1.16 -3.98 26.84
N LEU A 254 0.94 -3.09 25.89
CA LEU A 254 0.46 -3.47 24.54
C LEU A 254 1.52 -4.31 23.79
N LYS A 255 2.79 -3.91 23.83
CA LYS A 255 3.89 -4.71 23.27
C LYS A 255 3.95 -6.11 23.88
N LYS A 256 3.83 -6.21 25.21
CA LYS A 256 3.78 -7.51 25.91
C LYS A 256 2.59 -8.35 25.47
N ARG A 257 1.38 -7.76 25.34
CA ARG A 257 0.17 -8.46 24.86
C ARG A 257 0.33 -8.96 23.43
N VAL A 258 0.80 -8.11 22.53
CA VAL A 258 1.07 -8.48 21.13
C VAL A 258 2.12 -9.58 21.06
N GLN A 259 3.19 -9.49 21.85
CA GLN A 259 4.22 -10.53 21.88
C GLN A 259 3.70 -11.86 22.44
N MET A 260 2.82 -11.84 23.44
CA MET A 260 2.17 -13.04 23.96
C MET A 260 1.27 -13.68 22.89
N GLU A 261 0.50 -12.89 22.16
CA GLU A 261 -0.35 -13.38 21.08
C GLU A 261 0.48 -14.00 19.95
N ILE A 262 1.55 -13.33 19.52
CA ILE A 262 2.51 -13.88 18.53
C ILE A 262 3.09 -15.21 19.00
N ASN A 263 3.47 -15.31 20.26
CA ASN A 263 4.03 -16.54 20.82
C ASN A 263 2.97 -17.64 20.88
N PHE A 264 1.73 -17.30 21.24
CA PHE A 264 0.59 -18.22 21.25
C PHE A 264 0.30 -18.75 19.84
N GLN A 265 0.25 -17.90 18.84
CA GLN A 265 0.05 -18.29 17.43
C GLN A 265 1.20 -19.16 16.91
N LYS A 266 2.45 -18.82 17.24
CA LYS A 266 3.63 -19.66 16.91
C LYS A 266 3.55 -21.05 17.55
N GLN A 267 3.08 -21.14 18.79
CA GLN A 267 2.89 -22.44 19.45
C GLN A 267 1.76 -23.24 18.80
N LYS A 268 0.65 -22.57 18.46
CA LYS A 268 -0.49 -23.17 17.75
C LYS A 268 -0.05 -23.72 16.39
N GLN A 269 0.75 -22.98 15.66
CA GLN A 269 1.29 -23.38 14.36
C GLN A 269 2.29 -24.54 14.47
N LYS A 270 3.17 -24.53 15.49
CA LYS A 270 4.07 -25.68 15.78
C LYS A 270 3.28 -26.94 16.12
N LYS A 271 2.21 -26.85 16.93
CA LYS A 271 1.32 -27.97 17.24
C LYS A 271 0.62 -28.50 16.00
N TYR A 272 0.13 -27.61 15.13
CA TYR A 272 -0.51 -27.98 13.86
C TYR A 272 0.47 -28.70 12.92
N LEU A 273 1.69 -28.19 12.75
CA LEU A 273 2.72 -28.84 11.93
C LEU A 273 3.14 -30.21 12.48
N LYS A 274 3.23 -30.34 13.80
CA LYS A 274 3.50 -31.61 14.46
C LYS A 274 2.40 -32.65 14.21
N LEU A 275 1.14 -32.21 14.28
CA LEU A 275 -0.03 -33.04 13.96
C LEU A 275 -0.10 -33.43 12.48
N LYS A 276 0.25 -32.50 11.58
CA LYS A 276 0.30 -32.75 10.13
C LYS A 276 1.40 -33.78 9.77
N LYS A 277 2.58 -33.71 10.42
CA LYS A 277 3.65 -34.72 10.28
C LYS A 277 3.20 -36.09 10.79
N LEU A 278 2.47 -36.15 11.90
CA LEU A 278 1.93 -37.40 12.46
C LEU A 278 0.85 -38.02 11.56
N LYS A 279 0.02 -37.18 10.88
CA LYS A 279 -0.99 -37.65 9.92
C LYS A 279 -0.38 -38.25 8.64
N LYS A 280 0.77 -37.73 8.16
CA LYS A 280 1.49 -38.28 6.99
C LYS A 280 2.04 -39.69 7.24
N ASN A 281 2.23 -40.07 8.50
CA ASN A 281 2.79 -41.37 8.88
C ASN A 281 1.67 -42.29 9.37
N LYS A 282 0.91 -42.90 8.42
CA LYS A 282 -0.30 -43.75 8.69
C LYS A 282 -0.07 -44.84 9.74
N ASN A 283 1.13 -45.40 9.87
CA ASN A 283 1.44 -46.41 10.86
C ASN A 283 1.63 -45.87 12.28
N LYS A 284 1.98 -44.60 12.48
CA LYS A 284 2.07 -43.94 13.79
C LYS A 284 0.71 -43.50 14.36
N PHE A 285 -0.31 -43.36 13.52
CA PHE A 285 -1.63 -42.93 13.96
C PHE A 285 -2.38 -43.97 14.79
N ARG A 286 -2.05 -45.26 14.62
CA ARG A 286 -2.60 -46.36 15.43
C ARG A 286 -2.13 -46.33 16.90
N LEU A 287 -0.97 -45.74 17.17
CA LEU A 287 -0.32 -45.68 18.51
C LEU A 287 -0.54 -44.31 19.22
N MET A 288 -1.43 -43.46 18.70
CA MET A 288 -1.67 -42.14 19.31
C MET A 288 -2.41 -42.25 20.65
N PRO A 289 -1.93 -41.57 21.73
CA PRO A 289 -2.64 -41.51 22.99
C PRO A 289 -4.07 -40.95 22.83
N ARG A 290 -5.04 -41.45 23.57
CA ARG A 290 -6.48 -41.04 23.50
C ARG A 290 -6.67 -39.52 23.57
N LYS A 291 -5.84 -38.78 24.33
CA LYS A 291 -5.85 -37.30 24.43
C LYS A 291 -5.58 -36.61 23.10
N LEU A 292 -4.66 -37.11 22.27
CA LEU A 292 -4.32 -36.55 20.98
C LEU A 292 -5.37 -36.85 19.90
N LYS A 293 -6.08 -37.97 20.01
CA LYS A 293 -7.22 -38.29 19.14
C LYS A 293 -8.39 -37.34 19.37
N LYS A 294 -8.67 -36.97 20.62
CA LYS A 294 -9.71 -35.95 20.96
C LYS A 294 -9.38 -34.56 20.43
N LEU A 295 -8.10 -34.16 20.47
CA LEU A 295 -7.65 -32.88 19.88
C LEU A 295 -7.78 -32.87 18.35
N SER A 296 -7.45 -33.96 17.68
CA SER A 296 -7.61 -34.12 16.24
C SER A 296 -9.06 -34.05 15.79
N TYR A 297 -10.00 -34.55 16.62
CA TYR A 297 -11.42 -34.47 16.33
C TYR A 297 -11.98 -33.05 16.52
N ARG A 298 -11.50 -32.32 17.54
CA ARG A 298 -11.86 -30.91 17.76
C ARG A 298 -11.34 -29.99 16.65
N LEU A 299 -10.13 -30.24 16.13
CA LEU A 299 -9.58 -29.50 14.99
C LEU A 299 -10.38 -29.71 13.70
N LYS A 300 -10.87 -30.94 13.44
CA LYS A 300 -11.74 -31.20 12.27
C LYS A 300 -13.08 -30.49 12.33
N LYS A 301 -13.56 -30.13 13.55
CA LYS A 301 -14.81 -29.39 13.76
C LYS A 301 -14.63 -27.89 13.56
N ILE A 302 -13.41 -27.38 13.76
CA ILE A 302 -13.03 -25.96 13.51
C ILE A 302 -12.81 -25.70 12.01
N ASP A 303 -12.34 -26.71 11.26
CA ASP A 303 -12.14 -26.60 9.79
C ASP A 303 -13.45 -26.72 8.97
N LYS A 304 -14.61 -26.93 9.63
CA LYS A 304 -15.93 -27.07 8.99
C LYS A 304 -16.91 -25.93 9.30
N ASN A 305 -16.52 -25.00 10.14
CA ASN A 305 -17.21 -23.74 10.40
C ASN A 305 -16.33 -22.56 9.99
#